data_2f6dec6c5051b2f1f04158a5de798ab4
#
_entry.id   2f6dec6c5051b2f1f04158a5de798ab4
#
_cell.length_a   1.000
_cell.length_b   1.000
_cell.length_c   1.000
_cell.angle_alpha   90.00
_cell.angle_beta   90.00
_cell.angle_gamma   90.00
#
_symmetry.space_group_name_H-M   'P 1'
#
loop_
_entity.id
_entity.type
_entity.pdbx_description
1 polymer ?
#
loop_
_entity_poly.entity_id
_entity_poly.type
_entity_poly.pdbx_seq_one_letter_code
_entity_poly.pdbx_strand_id
1 'polypeptide(L)' 'MEVRDILKLMRKEANMTQKDFAGYFGIPIRTVEDWERGIRHMPDYVLRLFVYKMEMEKLISAHPEWKDYQSSKEQ' A
#
# COMPACT_ATOMS: atom_id res chain seq x y z
N MET A 1 5.56 12.33 0.95
CA MET A 1 5.55 11.21 -0.01
C MET A 1 4.14 10.92 -0.43
N GLU A 2 3.94 10.70 -1.71
CA GLU A 2 2.60 10.48 -2.23
C GLU A 2 2.13 9.07 -1.92
N VAL A 3 0.82 8.89 -1.92
CA VAL A 3 0.23 7.56 -1.68
C VAL A 3 0.80 6.54 -2.64
N ARG A 4 0.92 6.89 -3.92
CA ARG A 4 1.42 5.94 -4.90
C ARG A 4 2.86 5.52 -4.64
N ASP A 5 3.65 6.43 -4.07
CA ASP A 5 5.04 6.12 -3.76
C ASP A 5 5.12 5.14 -2.59
N ILE A 6 4.27 5.36 -1.60
CA ILE A 6 4.22 4.48 -0.44
C ILE A 6 3.76 3.09 -0.85
N LEU A 7 2.76 3.03 -1.74
CA LEU A 7 2.25 1.77 -2.22
C LEU A 7 3.35 0.95 -2.90
N LYS A 8 4.15 1.61 -3.74
CA LYS A 8 5.26 0.93 -4.40
C LYS A 8 6.29 0.43 -3.41
N LEU A 9 6.61 1.25 -2.41
CA LEU A 9 7.59 0.86 -1.41
C LEU A 9 7.12 -0.36 -0.62
N MET A 10 5.85 -0.36 -0.20
CA MET A 10 5.30 -1.49 0.53
C MET A 10 5.39 -2.77 -0.30
N ARG A 11 4.99 -2.66 -1.55
CA ARG A 11 4.97 -3.81 -2.43
C ARG A 11 6.38 -4.37 -2.61
N LYS A 12 7.34 -3.49 -2.81
CA LYS A 12 8.71 -3.92 -3.03
C LYS A 12 9.32 -4.50 -1.77
N GLU A 13 9.01 -3.93 -0.63
CA GLU A 13 9.52 -4.48 0.62
C GLU A 13 8.95 -5.88 0.86
N ALA A 14 7.72 -6.11 0.48
CA ALA A 14 7.11 -7.42 0.62
C ALA A 14 7.58 -8.38 -0.48
N ASN A 15 8.42 -7.90 -1.39
CA ASN A 15 8.98 -8.71 -2.46
C ASN A 15 7.89 -9.25 -3.38
N MET A 16 6.91 -8.43 -3.68
CA MET A 16 5.78 -8.80 -4.52
C MET A 16 5.80 -8.06 -5.84
N THR A 17 5.42 -8.76 -6.91
CA THR A 17 5.13 -8.09 -8.17
C THR A 17 3.75 -7.45 -8.04
N GLN A 18 3.37 -6.63 -9.03
CA GLN A 18 2.03 -6.04 -9.03
C GLN A 18 0.98 -7.14 -9.08
N LYS A 19 1.25 -8.22 -9.82
CA LYS A 19 0.33 -9.34 -9.90
C LYS A 19 0.18 -10.03 -8.56
N ASP A 20 1.28 -10.24 -7.85
CA ASP A 20 1.24 -10.85 -6.54
C ASP A 20 0.46 -10.01 -5.56
N PHE A 21 0.69 -8.70 -5.60
CA PHE A 21 0.01 -7.77 -4.70
C PHE A 21 -1.49 -7.78 -4.96
N ALA A 22 -1.87 -7.74 -6.23
CA ALA A 22 -3.28 -7.75 -6.59
C ALA A 22 -3.94 -9.04 -6.11
N GLY A 23 -3.26 -10.18 -6.28
CA GLY A 23 -3.81 -11.44 -5.83
C GLY A 23 -3.92 -11.52 -4.32
N TYR A 24 -2.94 -10.94 -3.62
CA TYR A 24 -2.94 -10.96 -2.17
C TYR A 24 -4.16 -10.22 -1.61
N PHE A 25 -4.50 -9.10 -2.21
CA PHE A 25 -5.63 -8.29 -1.74
C PHE A 25 -6.94 -8.62 -2.48
N GLY A 26 -6.89 -9.47 -3.48
CA GLY A 26 -8.11 -9.84 -4.20
C GLY A 26 -8.67 -8.73 -5.08
N ILE A 27 -7.81 -7.93 -5.68
CA ILE A 27 -8.23 -6.82 -6.54
C ILE A 27 -7.64 -7.01 -7.93
N PRO A 28 -8.23 -6.36 -8.94
CA PRO A 28 -7.69 -6.48 -10.31
C PRO A 28 -6.30 -5.87 -10.41
N ILE A 29 -5.43 -6.50 -11.16
CA ILE A 29 -4.08 -5.98 -11.35
C ILE A 29 -4.12 -4.59 -11.97
N ARG A 30 -5.09 -4.31 -12.84
CA ARG A 30 -5.21 -3.00 -13.45
C ARG A 30 -5.39 -1.91 -12.40
N THR A 31 -6.11 -2.23 -11.32
CA THR A 31 -6.30 -1.27 -10.25
C THR A 31 -4.97 -0.92 -9.58
N VAL A 32 -4.13 -1.94 -9.32
CA VAL A 32 -2.82 -1.69 -8.72
C VAL A 32 -1.97 -0.85 -9.66
N GLU A 33 -1.97 -1.20 -10.94
CA GLU A 33 -1.21 -0.45 -11.92
C GLU A 33 -1.62 1.00 -11.98
N ASP A 34 -2.94 1.24 -12.00
CA ASP A 34 -3.45 2.61 -12.09
C ASP A 34 -3.13 3.42 -10.85
N TRP A 35 -3.19 2.78 -9.67
CA TRP A 35 -2.82 3.46 -8.44
C TRP A 35 -1.34 3.88 -8.47
N GLU A 36 -0.47 2.97 -8.92
CA GLU A 36 0.97 3.25 -8.91
C GLU A 36 1.38 4.24 -9.98
N ARG A 37 0.59 4.37 -11.03
CA ARG A 37 0.85 5.37 -12.05
C ARG A 37 0.23 6.71 -11.72
N GLY A 38 -0.64 6.75 -10.72
CA GLY A 38 -1.33 7.98 -10.37
C GLY A 38 -2.52 8.29 -11.26
N ILE A 39 -2.94 7.32 -12.09
CA ILE A 39 -4.10 7.51 -12.95
C ILE A 39 -5.38 7.44 -12.13
N ARG A 40 -5.40 6.54 -11.16
CA ARG A 40 -6.54 6.38 -10.27
C ARG A 40 -6.10 6.71 -8.87
N HIS A 41 -6.88 7.49 -8.17
CA HIS A 41 -6.54 7.90 -6.81
C HIS A 41 -6.88 6.79 -5.81
N MET A 42 -5.93 6.43 -4.98
CA MET A 42 -6.16 5.47 -3.92
C MET A 42 -6.49 6.24 -2.64
N PRO A 43 -7.66 5.98 -2.04
CA PRO A 43 -7.99 6.69 -0.80
C PRO A 43 -7.00 6.37 0.31
N ASP A 44 -6.73 7.37 1.15
CA ASP A 44 -5.78 7.20 2.24
C ASP A 44 -6.19 6.07 3.18
N TYR A 45 -7.47 5.94 3.45
CA TYR A 45 -7.89 4.91 4.40
C TYR A 45 -7.69 3.51 3.84
N VAL A 46 -7.73 3.36 2.52
CA VAL A 46 -7.45 2.06 1.92
C VAL A 46 -5.97 1.74 2.10
N LEU A 47 -5.12 2.72 1.87
CA LEU A 47 -3.68 2.52 2.07
C LEU A 47 -3.39 2.14 3.52
N ARG A 48 -4.03 2.81 4.47
CA ARG A 48 -3.81 2.49 5.89
C ARG A 48 -4.22 1.06 6.22
N LEU A 49 -5.34 0.60 5.65
CA LEU A 49 -5.77 -0.76 5.86
C LEU A 49 -4.80 -1.77 5.27
N PHE A 50 -4.27 -1.45 4.09
CA PHE A 50 -3.29 -2.33 3.44
C PHE A 50 -2.01 -2.40 4.27
N VAL A 51 -1.54 -1.27 4.77
CA VAL A 51 -0.36 -1.23 5.61
C VAL A 51 -0.59 -2.08 6.86
N TYR A 52 -1.72 -1.89 7.50
CA TYR A 52 -2.04 -2.62 8.71
C TYR A 52 -2.02 -4.13 8.46
N LYS A 53 -2.68 -4.58 7.41
CA LYS A 53 -2.74 -5.99 7.12
C LYS A 53 -1.35 -6.57 6.84
N MET A 54 -0.57 -5.86 6.06
CA MET A 54 0.76 -6.37 5.68
C MET A 54 1.71 -6.36 6.86
N GLU A 55 1.60 -5.38 7.75
CA GLU A 55 2.41 -5.38 8.98
C GLU A 55 2.00 -6.52 9.88
N MET A 56 0.70 -6.75 10.03
CA MET A 56 0.22 -7.83 10.89
C MET A 56 0.65 -9.18 10.37
N GLU A 57 0.74 -9.33 9.07
CA GLU A 57 1.19 -10.59 8.48
C GLU A 57 2.70 -10.63 8.30
N LYS A 58 3.38 -9.61 8.79
CA LYS A 58 4.85 -9.55 8.81
C LYS A 58 5.46 -9.56 7.42
N LEU A 59 4.75 -9.02 6.46
CA LEU A 59 5.27 -8.88 5.11
C LEU A 59 6.07 -7.60 4.97
N ILE A 60 5.80 -6.61 5.80
CA ILE A 60 6.56 -5.36 5.80
C ILE A 60 6.83 -4.96 7.24
N SER A 61 7.84 -4.13 7.42
CA SER A 61 8.17 -3.59 8.74
C SER A 61 7.48 -2.25 8.92
N ALA A 62 7.43 -1.78 10.14
CA ALA A 62 6.91 -0.45 10.41
C ALA A 62 7.94 0.57 9.97
N HIS A 63 7.59 1.40 9.00
CA HIS A 63 8.46 2.43 8.47
C HIS A 63 7.87 3.80 8.74
N PRO A 64 8.70 4.82 8.95
CA PRO A 64 8.16 6.16 9.17
C PRO A 64 7.26 6.64 8.04
N GLU A 65 7.57 6.24 6.80
CA GLU A 65 6.80 6.71 5.66
C GLU A 65 5.34 6.32 5.77
N TRP A 66 5.05 5.05 6.04
CA TRP A 66 3.64 4.67 6.11
C TRP A 66 3.12 4.67 7.52
N LYS A 67 3.99 4.68 8.50
CA LYS A 67 3.54 4.81 9.86
C LYS A 67 2.90 6.17 10.09
N ASP A 68 3.48 7.20 9.50
CA ASP A 68 2.88 8.52 9.55
C ASP A 68 1.50 8.51 8.95
N TYR A 69 1.32 7.77 7.87
CA TYR A 69 0.01 7.66 7.26
C TYR A 69 -1.00 7.03 8.18
N GLN A 70 -0.57 6.04 8.95
CA GLN A 70 -1.48 5.39 9.87
C GLN A 70 -1.93 6.29 10.99
N SER A 71 -1.03 7.12 11.49
CA SER A 71 -1.36 7.90 12.67
C SER A 71 -1.75 9.33 12.37
N SER A 72 -1.44 9.83 11.19
CA SER A 72 -1.59 11.25 10.94
C SER A 72 -3.04 11.70 10.88
N LYS A 73 -3.96 10.80 10.75
CA LYS A 73 -5.34 11.18 10.68
C LYS A 73 -6.10 10.94 11.92
N GLU A 74 -5.42 10.78 12.96
CA GLU A 74 -6.09 10.61 14.13
C GLU A 74 -6.77 11.80 14.47
N GLN A 75 -7.43 12.09 14.86
CA GLN A 75 -8.03 13.24 15.20
C GLN A 75 -9.21 13.42 14.64
#